data_a7f1afa3ebe2ea4f933d5f1cb53e903f
#
_entry.id   a7f1afa3ebe2ea4f933d5f1cb53e903f
#
_cell.length_a   1.000
_cell.length_b   1.000
_cell.length_c   1.000
_cell.angle_alpha   90.00
_cell.angle_beta   90.00
_cell.angle_gamma   90.00
#
_symmetry.space_group_name_H-M   'P 1'
#
loop_
_entity.id
_entity.type
_entity.pdbx_description
1 polymer ?
#
loop_
_entity_poly.entity_id
_entity_poly.type
_entity_poly.pdbx_seq_one_letter_code
_entity_poly.pdbx_strand_id
1 'polypeptide(L)'
;IGHAGRFNKQKNHEFLIEVFEQVYKKDKDTILVLFGVGETQNNIRDMVDRLGLNDNVIFFGASNQMDKMYNAMDVFLMPSIFEGLPVTGIEAQAAGLPIVFSDVITREVAIAPNIEYISLKEKKEIWADKVLSFKGQERRDYCEELKKAGFEQAEMVRNFQDYYLKVGSKLNLI
;
A
#
# COMPACT_ATOMS: atom_id res chain seq x y z
N ILE A 1 -1.85 -11.33 -2.18
CA ILE A 1 -1.21 -10.01 -2.31
C ILE A 1 -2.28 -8.97 -2.52
N GLY A 2 -2.17 -7.81 -1.84
CA GLY A 2 -3.10 -6.70 -2.03
C GLY A 2 -2.43 -5.42 -2.50
N HIS A 3 -3.16 -4.60 -3.24
CA HIS A 3 -2.82 -3.23 -3.57
C HIS A 3 -4.07 -2.34 -3.48
N ALA A 4 -3.95 -1.17 -2.89
CA ALA A 4 -5.03 -0.19 -2.81
C ALA A 4 -4.56 1.17 -3.35
N GLY A 5 -5.21 1.63 -4.41
CA GLY A 5 -4.88 2.89 -5.04
C GLY A 5 -5.69 3.18 -6.29
N ARG A 6 -5.75 4.45 -6.66
CA ARG A 6 -6.39 4.86 -7.91
C ARG A 6 -5.62 4.30 -9.11
N PHE A 7 -6.33 3.77 -10.10
CA PHE A 7 -5.70 3.33 -11.36
C PHE A 7 -5.23 4.53 -12.17
N ASN A 8 -4.00 4.96 -11.91
CA ASN A 8 -3.32 6.07 -12.58
C ASN A 8 -1.83 5.77 -12.73
N LYS A 9 -1.11 6.61 -13.47
CA LYS A 9 0.33 6.44 -13.70
C LYS A 9 1.15 6.45 -12.40
N GLN A 10 0.75 7.24 -11.41
CA GLN A 10 1.46 7.37 -10.12
C GLN A 10 1.56 6.04 -9.37
N LYS A 11 0.46 5.27 -9.33
CA LYS A 11 0.38 3.99 -8.59
C LYS A 11 1.07 2.83 -9.30
N ASN A 12 1.43 3.00 -10.60
CA ASN A 12 2.32 2.09 -11.34
C ASN A 12 1.82 0.64 -11.41
N HIS A 13 0.53 0.48 -11.73
CA HIS A 13 -0.08 -0.86 -11.82
C HIS A 13 0.57 -1.75 -12.87
N GLU A 14 1.13 -1.20 -13.95
CA GLU A 14 1.86 -1.98 -14.95
C GLU A 14 3.03 -2.73 -14.31
N PHE A 15 3.88 -2.00 -13.58
CA PHE A 15 5.00 -2.61 -12.83
C PHE A 15 4.51 -3.65 -11.80
N LEU A 16 3.40 -3.35 -11.12
CA LEU A 16 2.80 -4.26 -10.15
C LEU A 16 2.38 -5.58 -10.80
N ILE A 17 1.75 -5.55 -11.98
CA ILE A 17 1.38 -6.76 -12.73
C ILE A 17 2.63 -7.51 -13.20
N GLU A 18 3.69 -6.82 -13.66
CA GLU A 18 4.97 -7.46 -14.03
C GLU A 18 5.61 -8.18 -12.83
N VAL A 19 5.57 -7.59 -11.64
CA VAL A 19 6.03 -8.24 -10.40
C VAL A 19 5.16 -9.45 -10.09
N PHE A 20 3.83 -9.29 -10.17
CA PHE A 20 2.91 -10.39 -9.89
C PHE A 20 3.08 -11.57 -10.87
N GLU A 21 3.36 -11.30 -12.13
CA GLU A 21 3.69 -12.35 -13.09
C GLU A 21 4.89 -13.20 -12.63
N GLN A 22 5.94 -12.57 -12.06
CA GLN A 22 7.09 -13.30 -11.54
C GLN A 22 6.75 -14.06 -10.23
N VAL A 23 5.89 -13.50 -9.38
CA VAL A 23 5.34 -14.21 -8.22
C VAL A 23 4.58 -15.46 -8.68
N TYR A 24 3.65 -15.30 -9.62
CA TYR A 24 2.82 -16.38 -10.14
C TYR A 24 3.63 -17.49 -10.84
N LYS A 25 4.76 -17.16 -11.47
CA LYS A 25 5.67 -18.18 -12.02
C LYS A 25 6.26 -19.08 -10.93
N LYS A 26 6.49 -18.55 -9.73
CA LYS A 26 7.10 -19.25 -8.58
C LYS A 26 6.05 -19.92 -7.68
N ASP A 27 4.87 -19.31 -7.55
CA ASP A 27 3.78 -19.77 -6.68
C ASP A 27 2.42 -19.57 -7.38
N LYS A 28 1.88 -20.66 -7.93
CA LYS A 28 0.63 -20.66 -8.70
C LYS A 28 -0.62 -20.46 -7.87
N ASP A 29 -0.53 -20.64 -6.55
CA ASP A 29 -1.67 -20.49 -5.63
C ASP A 29 -1.85 -19.03 -5.17
N THR A 30 -0.94 -18.13 -5.60
CA THR A 30 -1.02 -16.72 -5.23
C THR A 30 -2.08 -15.98 -6.03
N ILE A 31 -2.82 -15.11 -5.34
CA ILE A 31 -3.83 -14.21 -5.90
C ILE A 31 -3.40 -12.77 -5.65
N LEU A 32 -3.63 -11.91 -6.64
CA LEU A 32 -3.49 -10.46 -6.53
C LEU A 32 -4.88 -9.82 -6.48
N VAL A 33 -5.13 -9.00 -5.47
CA VAL A 33 -6.38 -8.23 -5.35
C VAL A 33 -6.09 -6.74 -5.47
N LEU A 34 -6.74 -6.08 -6.42
CA LEU A 34 -6.59 -4.67 -6.73
C LEU A 34 -7.82 -3.88 -6.30
N PHE A 35 -7.63 -2.95 -5.36
CA PHE A 35 -8.68 -2.06 -4.85
C PHE A 35 -8.50 -0.67 -5.43
N GLY A 36 -9.59 -0.13 -5.97
CA GLY A 36 -9.65 1.19 -6.56
C GLY A 36 -10.24 1.20 -7.96
N VAL A 37 -10.37 2.40 -8.52
CA VAL A 37 -10.83 2.67 -9.88
C VAL A 37 -9.96 3.78 -10.48
N GLY A 38 -9.94 3.93 -11.79
CA GLY A 38 -9.22 5.02 -12.44
C GLY A 38 -9.03 4.81 -13.93
N GLU A 39 -8.41 5.81 -14.56
CA GLU A 39 -8.32 5.93 -16.00
C GLU A 39 -7.48 4.84 -16.69
N THR A 40 -6.51 4.26 -15.99
CA THR A 40 -5.64 3.22 -16.58
C THR A 40 -6.17 1.80 -16.38
N GLN A 41 -7.32 1.61 -15.73
CA GLN A 41 -7.81 0.28 -15.34
C GLN A 41 -8.03 -0.65 -16.53
N ASN A 42 -8.54 -0.15 -17.64
CA ASN A 42 -8.77 -0.99 -18.84
C ASN A 42 -7.44 -1.48 -19.43
N ASN A 43 -6.43 -0.62 -19.50
CA ASN A 43 -5.09 -1.02 -19.98
C ASN A 43 -4.48 -2.13 -19.10
N ILE A 44 -4.71 -2.05 -17.78
CA ILE A 44 -4.23 -3.08 -16.85
C ILE A 44 -5.01 -4.38 -17.03
N ARG A 45 -6.32 -4.34 -17.29
CA ARG A 45 -7.11 -5.54 -17.62
C ARG A 45 -6.61 -6.22 -18.89
N ASP A 46 -6.37 -5.44 -19.93
CA ASP A 46 -5.82 -5.97 -21.21
C ASP A 46 -4.42 -6.58 -21.01
N MET A 47 -3.62 -6.03 -20.11
CA MET A 47 -2.31 -6.58 -19.76
C MET A 47 -2.45 -7.92 -19.02
N VAL A 48 -3.34 -8.01 -18.04
CA VAL A 48 -3.64 -9.22 -17.28
C VAL A 48 -4.12 -10.35 -18.22
N ASP A 49 -5.00 -10.01 -19.16
CA ASP A 49 -5.50 -10.95 -20.16
C ASP A 49 -4.38 -11.49 -21.06
N ARG A 50 -3.55 -10.61 -21.62
CA ARG A 50 -2.40 -11.00 -22.46
C ARG A 50 -1.39 -11.89 -21.73
N LEU A 51 -1.26 -11.72 -20.43
CA LEU A 51 -0.36 -12.53 -19.57
C LEU A 51 -1.02 -13.84 -19.08
N GLY A 52 -2.31 -14.05 -19.37
CA GLY A 52 -3.04 -15.23 -18.93
C GLY A 52 -3.23 -15.31 -17.41
N LEU A 53 -3.38 -14.16 -16.74
CA LEU A 53 -3.48 -14.04 -15.29
C LEU A 53 -4.91 -13.77 -14.80
N ASN A 54 -5.94 -13.92 -15.66
CA ASN A 54 -7.33 -13.56 -15.35
C ASN A 54 -7.89 -14.27 -14.11
N ASP A 55 -7.51 -15.52 -13.89
CA ASP A 55 -8.00 -16.32 -12.76
C ASP A 55 -7.30 -15.95 -11.43
N ASN A 56 -6.18 -15.21 -11.50
CA ASN A 56 -5.34 -14.90 -10.34
C ASN A 56 -5.28 -13.40 -10.00
N VAL A 57 -5.87 -12.52 -10.84
CA VAL A 57 -5.95 -11.08 -10.60
C VAL A 57 -7.39 -10.64 -10.43
N ILE A 58 -7.74 -10.18 -9.23
CA ILE A 58 -9.08 -9.73 -8.90
C ILE A 58 -9.12 -8.20 -8.90
N PHE A 59 -9.92 -7.62 -9.79
CA PHE A 59 -10.23 -6.19 -9.78
C PHE A 59 -11.46 -5.95 -8.90
N PHE A 60 -11.24 -5.71 -7.62
CA PHE A 60 -12.31 -5.60 -6.62
C PHE A 60 -13.10 -4.30 -6.78
N GLY A 61 -12.44 -3.22 -7.26
CA GLY A 61 -13.04 -1.88 -7.32
C GLY A 61 -12.86 -1.10 -6.02
N ALA A 62 -13.65 -0.03 -5.84
CA ALA A 62 -13.63 0.75 -4.61
C ALA A 62 -14.36 0.02 -3.47
N SER A 63 -13.84 0.15 -2.24
CA SER A 63 -14.44 -0.40 -1.03
C SER A 63 -14.47 0.64 0.07
N ASN A 64 -15.55 0.67 0.84
CA ASN A 64 -15.69 1.44 2.09
C ASN A 64 -15.37 0.59 3.34
N GLN A 65 -14.90 -0.65 3.16
CA GLN A 65 -14.54 -1.59 4.22
C GLN A 65 -13.09 -2.04 4.06
N MET A 66 -12.18 -1.08 3.78
CA MET A 66 -10.78 -1.39 3.54
C MET A 66 -10.09 -2.01 4.76
N ASP A 67 -10.53 -1.70 5.96
CA ASP A 67 -10.11 -2.36 7.20
C ASP A 67 -10.25 -3.89 7.14
N LYS A 68 -11.37 -4.38 6.63
CA LYS A 68 -11.59 -5.83 6.44
C LYS A 68 -10.76 -6.38 5.28
N MET A 69 -10.59 -5.58 4.22
CA MET A 69 -9.83 -6.00 3.04
C MET A 69 -8.34 -6.17 3.37
N TYR A 70 -7.75 -5.25 4.16
CA TYR A 70 -6.36 -5.42 4.63
C TYR A 70 -6.20 -6.70 5.47
N ASN A 71 -7.20 -7.06 6.27
CA ASN A 71 -7.17 -8.30 7.05
C ASN A 71 -7.22 -9.57 6.19
N ALA A 72 -7.71 -9.50 4.96
CA ALA A 72 -7.75 -10.63 4.02
C ALA A 72 -6.48 -10.78 3.15
N MET A 73 -5.51 -9.87 3.25
CA MET A 73 -4.25 -9.90 2.49
C MET A 73 -3.14 -10.55 3.33
N ASP A 74 -2.09 -11.06 2.70
CA ASP A 74 -0.87 -11.54 3.38
C ASP A 74 0.28 -10.56 3.22
N VAL A 75 0.32 -9.82 2.11
CA VAL A 75 1.32 -8.80 1.79
C VAL A 75 0.66 -7.63 1.08
N PHE A 76 1.07 -6.41 1.42
CA PHE A 76 0.68 -5.20 0.70
C PHE A 76 1.82 -4.75 -0.23
N LEU A 77 1.54 -4.64 -1.53
CA LEU A 77 2.53 -4.27 -2.55
C LEU A 77 2.21 -2.90 -3.13
N MET A 78 3.16 -1.96 -3.06
CA MET A 78 2.97 -0.58 -3.50
C MET A 78 4.20 -0.05 -4.26
N PRO A 79 4.32 -0.33 -5.58
CA PRO A 79 5.42 0.12 -6.42
C PRO A 79 5.17 1.49 -7.03
N SER A 80 4.59 2.43 -6.28
CA SER A 80 4.28 3.77 -6.76
C SER A 80 5.53 4.51 -7.26
N ILE A 81 5.35 5.37 -8.28
CA ILE A 81 6.43 6.19 -8.85
C ILE A 81 6.76 7.37 -7.91
N PHE A 82 5.79 7.87 -7.20
CA PHE A 82 5.95 8.86 -6.12
C PHE A 82 4.75 8.80 -5.18
N GLU A 83 4.96 9.18 -3.93
CA GLU A 83 3.93 9.39 -2.92
C GLU A 83 4.35 10.57 -2.02
N GLY A 84 3.36 11.32 -1.56
CA GLY A 84 3.54 12.16 -0.38
C GLY A 84 3.55 11.28 0.86
N LEU A 85 2.48 11.29 1.63
CA LEU A 85 2.26 10.33 2.72
C LEU A 85 1.20 9.30 2.27
N PRO A 86 1.59 8.04 1.96
CA PRO A 86 0.64 7.03 1.48
C PRO A 86 -0.23 6.50 2.62
N VAL A 87 -1.44 7.05 2.77
CA VAL A 87 -2.41 6.66 3.82
C VAL A 87 -2.70 5.15 3.77
N THR A 88 -2.84 4.58 2.57
CA THR A 88 -3.06 3.13 2.39
C THR A 88 -1.91 2.28 2.95
N GLY A 89 -0.68 2.82 2.96
CA GLY A 89 0.46 2.17 3.60
C GLY A 89 0.40 2.23 5.13
N ILE A 90 -0.15 3.31 5.71
CA ILE A 90 -0.38 3.41 7.15
C ILE A 90 -1.50 2.45 7.57
N GLU A 91 -2.60 2.40 6.81
CA GLU A 91 -3.71 1.48 7.05
C GLU A 91 -3.26 0.00 6.97
N ALA A 92 -2.41 -0.34 6.00
CA ALA A 92 -1.84 -1.68 5.88
C ALA A 92 -0.97 -2.05 7.10
N GLN A 93 -0.19 -1.11 7.63
CA GLN A 93 0.58 -1.31 8.87
C GLN A 93 -0.32 -1.52 10.08
N ALA A 94 -1.40 -0.73 10.20
CA ALA A 94 -2.39 -0.90 11.28
C ALA A 94 -3.03 -2.29 11.26
N ALA A 95 -3.19 -2.88 10.07
CA ALA A 95 -3.64 -4.27 9.92
C ALA A 95 -2.51 -5.31 10.10
N GLY A 96 -1.30 -4.89 10.48
CA GLY A 96 -0.15 -5.77 10.70
C GLY A 96 0.44 -6.40 9.43
N LEU A 97 0.11 -5.87 8.25
CA LEU A 97 0.59 -6.41 6.98
C LEU A 97 2.08 -6.15 6.77
N PRO A 98 2.86 -7.13 6.30
CA PRO A 98 4.12 -6.87 5.63
C PRO A 98 3.90 -6.02 4.38
N ILE A 99 4.82 -5.09 4.12
CA ILE A 99 4.69 -4.15 3.02
C ILE A 99 5.95 -4.14 2.17
N VAL A 100 5.78 -4.13 0.84
CA VAL A 100 6.85 -3.86 -0.11
C VAL A 100 6.56 -2.55 -0.84
N PHE A 101 7.35 -1.54 -0.55
CA PHE A 101 7.31 -0.22 -1.16
C PHE A 101 8.38 -0.05 -2.24
N SER A 102 8.14 0.85 -3.18
CA SER A 102 9.22 1.42 -3.98
C SER A 102 10.11 2.34 -3.11
N ASP A 103 11.39 2.43 -3.44
CA ASP A 103 12.39 3.21 -2.71
C ASP A 103 12.19 4.73 -2.79
N VAL A 104 11.31 5.19 -3.67
CA VAL A 104 10.93 6.60 -3.82
C VAL A 104 9.86 7.06 -2.81
N ILE A 105 9.23 6.13 -2.10
CA ILE A 105 8.25 6.45 -1.06
C ILE A 105 8.99 6.92 0.20
N THR A 106 8.47 7.98 0.84
CA THR A 106 9.08 8.54 2.06
C THR A 106 9.23 7.49 3.16
N ARG A 107 10.38 7.54 3.86
CA ARG A 107 10.64 6.67 5.02
C ARG A 107 9.82 7.07 6.26
N GLU A 108 9.25 8.26 6.28
CA GLU A 108 8.40 8.75 7.37
C GLU A 108 7.16 7.88 7.59
N VAL A 109 6.71 7.17 6.55
CA VAL A 109 5.59 6.22 6.66
C VAL A 109 5.97 4.90 7.33
N ALA A 110 7.27 4.58 7.45
CA ALA A 110 7.74 3.27 7.93
C ALA A 110 7.83 3.24 9.46
N ILE A 111 6.75 2.84 10.11
CA ILE A 111 6.65 2.68 11.57
C ILE A 111 6.81 1.21 11.97
N ALA A 112 6.14 0.30 11.24
CA ALA A 112 6.27 -1.14 11.45
C ALA A 112 7.62 -1.66 10.90
N PRO A 113 8.25 -2.67 11.54
CA PRO A 113 9.56 -3.20 11.13
C PRO A 113 9.49 -4.14 9.91
N ASN A 114 8.29 -4.57 9.51
CA ASN A 114 8.05 -5.50 8.40
C ASN A 114 7.80 -4.77 7.06
N ILE A 115 8.52 -3.67 6.83
CA ILE A 115 8.44 -2.86 5.62
C ILE A 115 9.77 -2.98 4.87
N GLU A 116 9.67 -3.32 3.60
CA GLU A 116 10.81 -3.38 2.69
C GLU A 116 10.69 -2.33 1.59
N TYR A 117 11.82 -1.79 1.20
CA TYR A 117 11.93 -0.79 0.13
C TYR A 117 12.81 -1.32 -0.98
N ILE A 118 12.28 -1.38 -2.19
CA ILE A 118 13.00 -1.89 -3.36
C ILE A 118 12.97 -0.83 -4.46
N SER A 119 14.10 -0.66 -5.13
CA SER A 119 14.17 0.28 -6.25
C SER A 119 13.35 -0.19 -7.44
N LEU A 120 12.63 0.74 -8.07
CA LEU A 120 11.92 0.47 -9.32
C LEU A 120 12.87 0.10 -10.49
N LYS A 121 14.18 0.31 -10.32
CA LYS A 121 15.21 -0.10 -11.29
C LYS A 121 15.60 -1.57 -11.14
N GLU A 122 15.29 -2.19 -10.01
CA GLU A 122 15.56 -3.59 -9.78
C GLU A 122 14.68 -4.49 -10.65
N LYS A 123 15.17 -5.71 -10.88
CA LYS A 123 14.42 -6.73 -11.62
C LYS A 123 13.17 -7.14 -10.86
N LYS A 124 12.09 -7.43 -11.58
CA LYS A 124 10.81 -7.85 -11.00
C LYS A 124 10.91 -9.14 -10.19
N GLU A 125 11.87 -10.00 -10.53
CA GLU A 125 12.17 -11.22 -9.78
C GLU A 125 12.61 -10.92 -8.33
N ILE A 126 13.38 -9.84 -8.11
CA ILE A 126 13.81 -9.40 -6.77
C ILE A 126 12.61 -8.96 -5.94
N TRP A 127 11.71 -8.21 -6.55
CA TRP A 127 10.44 -7.83 -5.94
C TRP A 127 9.59 -9.05 -5.59
N ALA A 128 9.48 -10.00 -6.52
CA ALA A 128 8.71 -11.23 -6.34
C ALA A 128 9.29 -12.08 -5.21
N ASP A 129 10.62 -12.23 -5.13
CA ASP A 129 11.27 -12.98 -4.06
C ASP A 129 11.01 -12.34 -2.69
N LYS A 130 11.04 -11.01 -2.61
CA LYS A 130 10.74 -10.30 -1.37
C LYS A 130 9.27 -10.48 -0.97
N VAL A 131 8.34 -10.35 -1.90
CA VAL A 131 6.90 -10.57 -1.65
C VAL A 131 6.67 -11.99 -1.12
N LEU A 132 7.25 -13.00 -1.77
CA LEU A 132 7.12 -14.40 -1.36
C LEU A 132 7.80 -14.71 -0.02
N SER A 133 8.83 -13.96 0.35
CA SER A 133 9.51 -14.13 1.65
C SER A 133 8.61 -13.83 2.86
N PHE A 134 7.51 -13.13 2.65
CA PHE A 134 6.50 -12.85 3.68
C PHE A 134 5.40 -13.92 3.78
N LYS A 135 5.41 -14.93 2.90
CA LYS A 135 4.40 -16.02 2.95
C LYS A 135 4.45 -16.73 4.29
N GLY A 136 3.30 -16.80 4.97
CA GLY A 136 3.17 -17.46 6.27
C GLY A 136 3.75 -16.67 7.46
N GLN A 137 4.13 -15.42 7.27
CA GLN A 137 4.56 -14.57 8.38
C GLN A 137 3.38 -14.26 9.31
N GLU A 138 3.59 -14.43 10.61
CA GLU A 138 2.62 -14.03 11.62
C GLU A 138 2.44 -12.51 11.65
N ARG A 139 1.20 -12.08 11.79
CA ARG A 139 0.87 -10.66 11.93
C ARG A 139 1.06 -10.19 13.36
N ARG A 140 1.49 -8.95 13.49
CA ARG A 140 1.55 -8.24 14.75
C ARG A 140 0.75 -6.93 14.62
N ASP A 141 0.03 -6.57 15.67
CA ASP A 141 -0.63 -5.27 15.79
C ASP A 141 0.42 -4.17 16.03
N TYR A 142 0.37 -3.13 15.21
CA TYR A 142 1.24 -1.94 15.31
C TYR A 142 0.44 -0.66 15.60
N CYS A 143 -0.81 -0.76 16.04
CA CYS A 143 -1.67 0.41 16.28
C CYS A 143 -1.09 1.36 17.33
N GLU A 144 -0.47 0.84 18.39
CA GLU A 144 0.13 1.68 19.42
C GLU A 144 1.40 2.41 18.93
N GLU A 145 2.22 1.77 18.10
CA GLU A 145 3.38 2.39 17.47
C GLU A 145 2.95 3.49 16.49
N LEU A 146 1.90 3.24 15.70
CA LEU A 146 1.33 4.22 14.78
C LEU A 146 0.72 5.42 15.50
N LYS A 147 0.01 5.21 16.63
CA LYS A 147 -0.48 6.30 17.49
C LYS A 147 0.66 7.16 18.01
N LYS A 148 1.69 6.55 18.57
CA LYS A 148 2.88 7.27 19.07
C LYS A 148 3.60 8.06 17.98
N ALA A 149 3.53 7.59 16.73
CA ALA A 149 4.05 8.30 15.56
C ALA A 149 3.10 9.41 15.05
N GLY A 150 1.94 9.62 15.69
CA GLY A 150 0.99 10.68 15.36
C GLY A 150 0.00 10.33 14.24
N PHE A 151 -0.18 9.05 13.90
CA PHE A 151 -1.11 8.61 12.86
C PHE A 151 -2.51 8.26 13.39
N GLU A 152 -2.85 8.69 14.60
CA GLU A 152 -4.23 8.59 15.10
C GLU A 152 -5.04 9.83 14.69
N GLN A 153 -6.17 9.60 13.99
CA GLN A 153 -6.99 10.70 13.46
C GLN A 153 -7.48 11.67 14.55
N ALA A 154 -7.90 11.17 15.71
CA ALA A 154 -8.37 11.99 16.81
C ALA A 154 -7.26 12.87 17.41
N GLU A 155 -6.05 12.37 17.48
CA GLU A 155 -4.88 13.11 17.95
C GLU A 155 -4.42 14.16 16.93
N MET A 156 -4.41 13.81 15.65
CA MET A 156 -4.14 14.77 14.57
C MET A 156 -5.11 15.95 14.61
N VAL A 157 -6.41 15.70 14.78
CA VAL A 157 -7.42 16.77 14.86
C VAL A 157 -7.14 17.69 16.08
N ARG A 158 -6.85 17.13 17.26
CA ARG A 158 -6.49 17.90 18.46
C ARG A 158 -5.24 18.74 18.23
N ASN A 159 -4.20 18.16 17.68
CA ASN A 159 -2.93 18.87 17.39
C ASN A 159 -3.14 20.05 16.43
N PHE A 160 -3.98 19.87 15.39
CA PHE A 160 -4.35 20.95 14.49
C PHE A 160 -5.17 22.03 15.19
N GLN A 161 -6.15 21.68 16.00
CA GLN A 161 -6.94 22.66 16.79
C GLN A 161 -6.02 23.47 17.71
N ASP A 162 -5.15 22.83 18.47
CA ASP A 162 -4.20 23.51 19.38
C ASP A 162 -3.25 24.42 18.61
N TYR A 163 -2.76 23.99 17.44
CA TYR A 163 -1.93 24.80 16.58
C TYR A 163 -2.67 26.07 16.13
N TYR A 164 -3.89 25.95 15.61
CA TYR A 164 -4.68 27.08 15.14
C TYR A 164 -5.06 28.05 16.28
N LEU A 165 -5.44 27.53 17.43
CA LEU A 165 -5.72 28.37 18.62
C LEU A 165 -4.47 29.14 19.05
N LYS A 166 -3.30 28.49 19.07
CA LYS A 166 -2.03 29.12 19.43
C LYS A 166 -1.59 30.18 18.42
N VAL A 167 -1.82 29.95 17.13
CA VAL A 167 -1.51 30.92 16.08
C VAL A 167 -2.52 32.08 16.11
N GLY A 168 -3.82 31.78 16.25
CA GLY A 168 -4.87 32.81 16.35
C GLY A 168 -4.68 33.75 17.53
N SER A 169 -4.32 33.22 18.69
CA SER A 169 -4.01 34.07 19.87
C SER A 169 -2.77 34.93 19.68
N LYS A 170 -1.74 34.45 18.98
CA LYS A 170 -0.54 35.24 18.66
C LYS A 170 -0.81 36.34 17.65
N LEU A 171 -1.79 36.17 16.78
CA LEU A 171 -2.17 37.14 15.75
C LEU A 171 -3.34 38.03 16.17
N ASN A 172 -3.81 37.96 17.44
CA ASN A 172 -4.98 38.66 17.96
C ASN A 172 -6.25 38.47 17.09
N LEU A 173 -6.42 37.28 16.50
CA LEU A 173 -7.55 36.93 15.65
C LEU A 173 -8.69 36.25 16.40
N ILE A 174 -8.44 35.83 17.64
CA ILE A 174 -9.39 35.18 18.59
C ILE A 174 -9.05 35.62 20.03
#